data_d90f8e35814644d9a42eb0401da6ce64
#
_entry.id   d90f8e35814644d9a42eb0401da6ce64
#
_cell.length_a   1.000
_cell.length_b   1.000
_cell.length_c   1.000
_cell.angle_alpha   90.00
_cell.angle_beta   90.00
_cell.angle_gamma   90.00
#
_symmetry.space_group_name_H-M   'P 1'
#
loop_
_entity.id
_entity.type
_entity.pdbx_description
1 polymer ?
#
loop_
_entity_poly.entity_id
_entity_poly.type
_entity_poly.pdbx_seq_one_letter_code
_entity_poly.pdbx_strand_id
1 'polypeptide(L)'
;STRALSSAASDVYKRQAIDFTDTTYMSDGDILSFEELCAEAVTSNPQLLTLKSEQVAARRQLSVNKSKSLPSFELGYRMNTATGGERFNGFLVGISIPLFSNRNNVKQAKAQALYTDLQLESTTTTVESELHQLYNQSVALKTSMDEYNTVLKSQNSLALLNKAIQTGPISMIEYFVDVTTFYQSMQNYMQLQNEYQKVMAQLYKYKL
;
A
#
# COMPACT_ATOMS: atom_id res chain seq x y z
N SER A 1 -32.63 -12.90 -28.78
CA SER A 1 -31.86 -14.10 -28.32
C SER A 1 -30.59 -13.79 -27.54
N THR A 2 -30.07 -12.55 -27.55
CA THR A 2 -28.84 -12.14 -26.83
C THR A 2 -29.03 -11.97 -25.32
N ARG A 3 -30.23 -11.69 -24.83
CA ARG A 3 -30.50 -11.56 -23.38
C ARG A 3 -30.50 -12.90 -22.64
N ALA A 4 -30.87 -13.99 -23.29
CA ALA A 4 -30.88 -15.33 -22.69
C ALA A 4 -29.46 -15.89 -22.48
N LEU A 5 -28.50 -15.56 -23.37
CA LEU A 5 -27.10 -15.99 -23.25
C LEU A 5 -26.33 -15.26 -22.14
N SER A 6 -26.64 -13.98 -21.93
CA SER A 6 -26.06 -13.18 -20.85
C SER A 6 -26.53 -13.65 -19.46
N SER A 7 -27.79 -14.05 -19.31
CA SER A 7 -28.34 -14.60 -18.08
C SER A 7 -27.76 -15.99 -17.76
N ALA A 8 -27.59 -16.86 -18.75
CA ALA A 8 -27.01 -18.19 -18.56
C ALA A 8 -25.53 -18.15 -18.14
N ALA A 9 -24.74 -17.23 -18.72
CA ALA A 9 -23.33 -17.03 -18.32
C ALA A 9 -23.20 -16.49 -16.87
N SER A 10 -24.10 -15.59 -16.47
CA SER A 10 -24.14 -15.06 -15.10
C SER A 10 -24.53 -16.11 -14.06
N ASP A 11 -25.43 -17.06 -14.42
CA ASP A 11 -25.84 -18.13 -13.50
C ASP A 11 -24.80 -19.24 -13.35
N VAL A 12 -23.98 -19.49 -14.36
CA VAL A 12 -22.86 -20.45 -14.26
C VAL A 12 -21.80 -19.96 -13.26
N TYR A 13 -21.47 -18.65 -13.27
CA TYR A 13 -20.54 -18.08 -12.27
C TYR A 13 -21.10 -18.04 -10.85
N LYS A 14 -22.41 -17.91 -10.66
CA LYS A 14 -23.04 -17.94 -9.34
C LYS A 14 -23.11 -19.34 -8.72
N ARG A 15 -22.94 -20.41 -9.51
CA ARG A 15 -23.00 -21.81 -9.05
C ARG A 15 -21.63 -22.46 -8.86
N GLN A 16 -20.53 -21.76 -9.15
CA GLN A 16 -19.22 -22.27 -8.77
C GLN A 16 -19.11 -22.24 -7.24
N ALA A 17 -19.17 -23.41 -6.62
CA ALA A 17 -18.76 -23.59 -5.24
C ALA A 17 -17.29 -23.19 -5.16
N ILE A 18 -17.00 -22.15 -4.41
CA ILE A 18 -15.62 -21.79 -4.09
C ILE A 18 -15.13 -22.87 -3.11
N ASP A 19 -14.32 -23.77 -3.60
CA ASP A 19 -13.66 -24.76 -2.77
C ASP A 19 -12.48 -24.09 -2.06
N PHE A 20 -12.65 -23.81 -0.78
CA PHE A 20 -11.57 -23.29 0.06
C PHE A 20 -10.65 -24.46 0.41
N THR A 21 -9.56 -24.59 -0.30
CA THR A 21 -8.53 -25.60 -0.06
C THR A 21 -7.82 -25.38 1.28
N ASP A 22 -7.86 -24.18 1.82
CA ASP A 22 -7.19 -23.82 3.07
C ASP A 22 -8.20 -23.18 4.03
N THR A 23 -8.58 -23.94 5.06
CA THR A 23 -9.52 -23.48 6.11
C THR A 23 -8.81 -23.09 7.39
N THR A 24 -7.48 -23.18 7.41
CA THR A 24 -6.65 -22.82 8.56
C THR A 24 -6.02 -21.44 8.34
N TYR A 25 -6.03 -20.62 9.39
CA TYR A 25 -5.25 -19.38 9.38
C TYR A 25 -3.76 -19.69 9.28
N MET A 26 -3.00 -18.85 8.58
CA MET A 26 -1.54 -18.96 8.57
C MET A 26 -1.03 -19.02 10.02
N SER A 27 -0.07 -19.90 10.27
CA SER A 27 0.55 -20.02 11.60
C SER A 27 1.09 -18.66 12.04
N ASP A 28 0.90 -18.33 13.31
CA ASP A 28 1.44 -17.12 13.94
C ASP A 28 2.97 -17.13 13.84
N GLY A 29 3.51 -16.64 12.73
CA GLY A 29 4.92 -16.28 12.62
C GLY A 29 5.23 -15.09 13.52
N ASP A 30 6.48 -14.96 13.92
CA ASP A 30 6.91 -13.75 14.61
C ASP A 30 6.67 -12.53 13.71
N ILE A 31 6.04 -11.50 14.29
CA ILE A 31 5.83 -10.24 13.59
C ILE A 31 7.21 -9.63 13.35
N LEU A 32 7.49 -9.26 12.08
CA LEU A 32 8.71 -8.52 11.75
C LEU A 32 8.82 -7.25 12.60
N SER A 33 10.04 -6.80 12.84
CA SER A 33 10.24 -5.54 13.56
C SER A 33 9.60 -4.37 12.81
N PHE A 34 9.18 -3.34 13.54
CA PHE A 34 8.57 -2.16 12.93
C PHE A 34 9.50 -1.50 11.89
N GLU A 35 10.81 -1.46 12.18
CA GLU A 35 11.83 -0.90 11.29
C GLU A 35 11.91 -1.67 9.97
N GLU A 36 11.85 -3.00 10.00
CA GLU A 36 11.87 -3.84 8.80
C GLU A 36 10.62 -3.61 7.94
N LEU A 37 9.44 -3.52 8.56
CA LEU A 37 8.19 -3.23 7.87
C LEU A 37 8.20 -1.85 7.22
N CYS A 38 8.72 -0.83 7.88
CA CYS A 38 8.87 0.51 7.32
C CYS A 38 9.87 0.51 6.14
N ALA A 39 11.02 -0.15 6.28
CA ALA A 39 12.00 -0.24 5.21
C ALA A 39 11.42 -0.92 3.96
N GLU A 40 10.66 -1.98 4.15
CA GLU A 40 9.99 -2.68 3.05
C GLU A 40 8.91 -1.82 2.39
N ALA A 41 8.07 -1.13 3.17
CA ALA A 41 7.06 -0.24 2.64
C ALA A 41 7.65 0.91 1.82
N VAL A 42 8.75 1.52 2.28
CA VAL A 42 9.45 2.60 1.54
C VAL A 42 10.03 2.12 0.21
N THR A 43 10.42 0.85 0.12
CA THR A 43 11.00 0.26 -1.11
C THR A 43 9.97 -0.34 -2.06
N SER A 44 8.84 -0.82 -1.54
CA SER A 44 7.87 -1.60 -2.32
C SER A 44 6.54 -0.88 -2.53
N ASN A 45 6.24 0.20 -1.79
CA ASN A 45 4.99 0.93 -1.94
C ASN A 45 4.91 1.63 -3.30
N PRO A 46 3.97 1.26 -4.20
CA PRO A 46 3.86 1.82 -5.53
C PRO A 46 3.63 3.34 -5.54
N GLN A 47 2.90 3.86 -4.54
CA GLN A 47 2.64 5.29 -4.42
C GLN A 47 3.92 6.07 -4.10
N LEU A 48 4.75 5.56 -3.18
CA LEU A 48 6.04 6.20 -2.86
C LEU A 48 7.02 6.10 -4.02
N LEU A 49 7.04 4.98 -4.76
CA LEU A 49 7.86 4.83 -5.96
C LEU A 49 7.46 5.80 -7.07
N THR A 50 6.15 6.01 -7.27
CA THR A 50 5.62 7.00 -8.20
C THR A 50 6.06 8.41 -7.81
N LEU A 51 5.86 8.81 -6.56
CA LEU A 51 6.25 10.12 -6.05
C LEU A 51 7.76 10.37 -6.13
N LYS A 52 8.60 9.36 -5.87
CA LYS A 52 10.06 9.43 -6.09
C LYS A 52 10.39 9.70 -7.56
N SER A 53 9.69 9.05 -8.48
CA SER A 53 9.89 9.26 -9.91
C SER A 53 9.46 10.66 -10.34
N GLU A 54 8.35 11.17 -9.82
CA GLU A 54 7.87 12.53 -10.05
C GLU A 54 8.84 13.58 -9.49
N GLN A 55 9.37 13.35 -8.29
CA GLN A 55 10.39 14.20 -7.68
C GLN A 55 11.63 14.31 -8.58
N VAL A 56 12.13 13.18 -9.08
CA VAL A 56 13.28 13.16 -10.00
C VAL A 56 12.95 13.90 -11.29
N ALA A 57 11.76 13.71 -11.86
CA ALA A 57 11.31 14.41 -13.07
C ALA A 57 11.23 15.93 -12.85
N ALA A 58 10.64 16.37 -11.73
CA ALA A 58 10.52 17.78 -11.38
C ALA A 58 11.89 18.46 -11.19
N ARG A 59 12.82 17.78 -10.52
CA ARG A 59 14.21 18.26 -10.33
C ARG A 59 14.96 18.36 -11.66
N ARG A 60 14.78 17.38 -12.55
CA ARG A 60 15.35 17.41 -13.91
C ARG A 60 14.74 18.57 -14.72
N GLN A 61 13.42 18.77 -14.63
CA GLN A 61 12.75 19.89 -15.30
C GLN A 61 13.26 21.25 -14.82
N LEU A 62 13.52 21.39 -13.51
CA LEU A 62 14.17 22.57 -12.94
C LEU A 62 15.57 22.77 -13.55
N SER A 63 16.37 21.73 -13.65
CA SER A 63 17.71 21.77 -14.27
C SER A 63 17.63 22.21 -15.73
N VAL A 64 16.72 21.63 -16.51
CA VAL A 64 16.48 22.01 -17.92
C VAL A 64 16.06 23.49 -18.03
N ASN A 65 15.17 23.96 -17.18
CA ASN A 65 14.74 25.36 -17.23
C ASN A 65 15.87 26.33 -16.81
N LYS A 66 16.73 25.93 -15.88
CA LYS A 66 17.96 26.69 -15.56
C LYS A 66 18.91 26.74 -16.76
N SER A 67 19.12 25.60 -17.43
CA SER A 67 20.00 25.53 -18.62
C SER A 67 19.49 26.39 -19.78
N LYS A 68 18.16 26.47 -19.98
CA LYS A 68 17.55 27.36 -20.98
C LYS A 68 17.76 28.86 -20.69
N SER A 69 18.23 29.23 -19.50
CA SER A 69 18.61 30.60 -19.16
C SER A 69 20.06 30.94 -19.53
N LEU A 70 20.85 29.93 -19.96
CA LEU A 70 22.19 30.13 -20.44
C LEU A 70 22.18 30.59 -21.90
N PRO A 71 23.24 31.30 -22.35
CA PRO A 71 23.41 31.62 -23.77
C PRO A 71 23.43 30.37 -24.64
N SER A 72 22.69 30.40 -25.73
CA SER A 72 22.77 29.31 -26.74
C SER A 72 23.61 29.75 -27.91
N PHE A 73 24.43 28.84 -28.39
CA PHE A 73 25.27 29.01 -29.57
C PHE A 73 24.65 28.29 -30.77
N GLU A 74 24.56 28.96 -31.89
CA GLU A 74 24.07 28.38 -33.12
C GLU A 74 25.21 28.38 -34.13
N LEU A 75 25.50 27.22 -34.69
CA LEU A 75 26.45 27.04 -35.76
C LEU A 75 25.70 26.43 -36.95
N GLY A 76 25.71 27.05 -38.07
CA GLY A 76 25.03 26.56 -39.26
C GLY A 76 25.88 26.73 -40.52
N TYR A 77 25.70 25.84 -41.51
CA TYR A 77 26.18 25.98 -42.85
C TYR A 77 24.95 26.14 -43.75
N ARG A 78 24.93 27.24 -44.54
CA ARG A 78 23.82 27.49 -45.42
C ARG A 78 24.33 27.52 -46.86
N MET A 79 23.68 26.73 -47.71
CA MET A 79 23.89 26.71 -49.13
C MET A 79 22.65 27.19 -49.85
N ASN A 80 22.73 28.31 -50.56
CA ASN A 80 21.65 28.89 -51.36
C ASN A 80 22.04 28.83 -52.85
N THR A 81 21.06 28.46 -53.69
CA THR A 81 21.19 28.51 -55.15
C THR A 81 20.30 29.62 -55.67
N ALA A 82 20.83 30.64 -56.30
CA ALA A 82 20.09 31.71 -56.92
C ALA A 82 19.46 31.28 -58.24
N THR A 83 18.43 31.98 -58.69
CA THR A 83 17.66 31.70 -59.93
C THR A 83 18.50 31.76 -61.20
N GLY A 84 19.78 32.13 -61.17
CA GLY A 84 20.73 32.13 -62.26
C GLY A 84 21.79 30.99 -62.23
N GLY A 85 21.64 29.99 -61.29
CA GLY A 85 22.57 28.88 -61.16
C GLY A 85 23.80 29.17 -60.28
N GLU A 86 23.91 30.39 -59.77
CA GLU A 86 24.98 30.77 -58.84
C GLU A 86 24.75 30.12 -57.46
N ARG A 87 25.79 29.50 -56.88
CA ARG A 87 25.75 28.87 -55.54
C ARG A 87 26.50 29.73 -54.55
N PHE A 88 25.82 30.13 -53.49
CA PHE A 88 26.41 30.85 -52.37
C PHE A 88 26.49 29.94 -51.16
N ASN A 89 27.69 29.76 -50.65
CA ASN A 89 27.95 28.95 -49.42
C ASN A 89 28.36 29.91 -48.31
N GLY A 90 27.79 29.73 -47.12
CA GLY A 90 28.13 30.55 -45.96
C GLY A 90 28.04 29.80 -44.64
N PHE A 91 28.87 30.20 -43.70
CA PHE A 91 28.76 29.76 -42.30
C PHE A 91 27.95 30.77 -41.51
N LEU A 92 27.06 30.29 -40.71
CA LEU A 92 26.27 31.10 -39.77
C LEU A 92 26.81 30.82 -38.37
N VAL A 93 27.14 31.87 -37.63
CA VAL A 93 27.45 31.80 -36.20
C VAL A 93 26.47 32.75 -35.48
N GLY A 94 25.69 32.21 -34.56
CA GLY A 94 24.74 32.98 -33.78
C GLY A 94 24.93 32.77 -32.30
N ILE A 95 24.69 33.80 -31.51
CA ILE A 95 24.61 33.71 -30.03
C ILE A 95 23.27 34.31 -29.64
N SER A 96 22.46 33.53 -28.90
CA SER A 96 21.20 34.02 -28.33
C SER A 96 21.30 34.05 -26.81
N ILE A 97 21.05 35.23 -26.22
CA ILE A 97 21.12 35.44 -24.77
C ILE A 97 19.69 35.75 -24.26
N PRO A 98 19.05 34.80 -23.55
CA PRO A 98 17.72 35.01 -23.00
C PRO A 98 17.78 35.87 -21.72
N LEU A 99 17.67 37.17 -21.79
CA LEU A 99 17.86 38.06 -20.65
C LEU A 99 16.76 37.93 -19.58
N PHE A 100 15.48 37.77 -19.97
CA PHE A 100 14.36 37.73 -19.02
C PHE A 100 13.28 36.68 -19.34
N SER A 101 13.30 36.07 -20.50
CA SER A 101 12.24 35.22 -21.04
C SER A 101 11.97 33.95 -20.21
N ASN A 102 12.97 33.46 -19.49
CA ASN A 102 12.89 32.16 -18.76
C ASN A 102 12.76 32.29 -17.23
N ARG A 103 12.79 33.52 -16.67
CA ARG A 103 12.79 33.74 -15.21
C ARG A 103 11.57 33.11 -14.51
N ASN A 104 10.39 33.28 -15.09
CA ASN A 104 9.15 32.76 -14.53
C ASN A 104 9.06 31.23 -14.64
N ASN A 105 9.57 30.64 -15.73
CA ASN A 105 9.64 29.19 -15.90
C ASN A 105 10.57 28.53 -14.87
N VAL A 106 11.68 29.18 -14.55
CA VAL A 106 12.58 28.71 -13.48
C VAL A 106 11.91 28.79 -12.10
N LYS A 107 11.18 29.88 -11.82
CA LYS A 107 10.44 30.03 -10.56
C LYS A 107 9.34 28.96 -10.44
N GLN A 108 8.59 28.74 -11.51
CA GLN A 108 7.55 27.71 -11.56
C GLN A 108 8.14 26.32 -11.36
N ALA A 109 9.22 25.99 -12.08
CA ALA A 109 9.86 24.68 -11.94
C ALA A 109 10.47 24.47 -10.53
N LYS A 110 10.98 25.53 -9.89
CA LYS A 110 11.46 25.49 -8.51
C LYS A 110 10.30 25.21 -7.52
N ALA A 111 9.17 25.89 -7.70
CA ALA A 111 7.98 25.67 -6.88
C ALA A 111 7.44 24.25 -7.07
N GLN A 112 7.43 23.73 -8.30
CA GLN A 112 7.01 22.36 -8.60
C GLN A 112 7.94 21.32 -7.98
N ALA A 113 9.26 21.53 -8.03
CA ALA A 113 10.22 20.64 -7.38
C ALA A 113 10.05 20.61 -5.86
N LEU A 114 9.83 21.78 -5.25
CA LEU A 114 9.55 21.87 -3.81
C LEU A 114 8.22 21.18 -3.44
N TYR A 115 7.20 21.36 -4.27
CA TYR A 115 5.90 20.72 -4.05
C TYR A 115 6.03 19.18 -4.05
N THR A 116 6.72 18.61 -5.04
CA THR A 116 6.92 17.16 -5.12
C THR A 116 7.82 16.63 -3.98
N ASP A 117 8.81 17.41 -3.53
CA ASP A 117 9.63 17.06 -2.37
C ASP A 117 8.76 16.96 -1.10
N LEU A 118 7.94 17.97 -0.82
CA LEU A 118 7.04 17.99 0.33
C LEU A 118 5.93 16.94 0.25
N GLN A 119 5.43 16.67 -0.95
CA GLN A 119 4.42 15.63 -1.16
C GLN A 119 4.98 14.24 -0.86
N LEU A 120 6.20 13.95 -1.31
CA LEU A 120 6.87 12.68 -0.98
C LEU A 120 7.08 12.54 0.53
N GLU A 121 7.59 13.58 1.19
CA GLU A 121 7.81 13.60 2.64
C GLU A 121 6.50 13.36 3.41
N SER A 122 5.45 14.13 3.08
CA SER A 122 4.13 14.00 3.71
C SER A 122 3.53 12.60 3.52
N THR A 123 3.63 12.05 2.30
CA THR A 123 3.10 10.71 2.03
C THR A 123 3.92 9.63 2.76
N THR A 124 5.24 9.79 2.85
CA THR A 124 6.09 8.86 3.61
C THR A 124 5.68 8.84 5.09
N THR A 125 5.53 10.02 5.70
CA THR A 125 5.09 10.14 7.10
C THR A 125 3.69 9.55 7.31
N THR A 126 2.78 9.71 6.36
CA THR A 126 1.44 9.10 6.42
C THR A 126 1.53 7.57 6.40
N VAL A 127 2.31 7.00 5.47
CA VAL A 127 2.52 5.54 5.37
C VAL A 127 3.16 4.98 6.65
N GLU A 128 4.18 5.66 7.20
CA GLU A 128 4.81 5.27 8.47
C GLU A 128 3.82 5.31 9.64
N SER A 129 2.97 6.33 9.70
CA SER A 129 1.94 6.46 10.75
C SER A 129 0.87 5.37 10.65
N GLU A 130 0.42 5.04 9.44
CA GLU A 130 -0.52 3.94 9.19
C GLU A 130 0.09 2.59 9.60
N LEU A 131 1.35 2.33 9.24
CA LEU A 131 2.05 1.12 9.64
C LEU A 131 2.21 1.03 11.15
N HIS A 132 2.53 2.14 11.81
CA HIS A 132 2.67 2.19 13.26
C HIS A 132 1.34 1.86 13.96
N GLN A 133 0.23 2.40 13.44
CA GLN A 133 -1.10 2.08 13.96
C GLN A 133 -1.43 0.60 13.79
N LEU A 134 -1.21 0.03 12.59
CA LEU A 134 -1.45 -1.38 12.31
C LEU A 134 -0.56 -2.30 13.16
N TYR A 135 0.71 -1.93 13.34
CA TYR A 135 1.64 -2.67 14.18
C TYR A 135 1.17 -2.72 15.64
N ASN A 136 0.83 -1.58 16.22
CA ASN A 136 0.33 -1.52 17.59
C ASN A 136 -0.98 -2.29 17.75
N GLN A 137 -1.88 -2.21 16.76
CA GLN A 137 -3.12 -2.97 16.74
C GLN A 137 -2.85 -4.48 16.67
N SER A 138 -1.88 -4.93 15.86
CA SER A 138 -1.53 -6.35 15.77
C SER A 138 -0.98 -6.88 17.08
N VAL A 139 -0.12 -6.12 17.77
CA VAL A 139 0.43 -6.48 19.08
C VAL A 139 -0.68 -6.57 20.13
N ALA A 140 -1.59 -5.59 20.18
CA ALA A 140 -2.71 -5.59 21.12
C ALA A 140 -3.67 -6.78 20.90
N LEU A 141 -4.01 -7.07 19.64
CA LEU A 141 -4.85 -8.20 19.28
C LEU A 141 -4.17 -9.53 19.64
N LYS A 142 -2.87 -9.68 19.37
CA LYS A 142 -2.11 -10.88 19.74
C LYS A 142 -2.11 -11.11 21.25
N THR A 143 -1.86 -10.07 22.04
CA THR A 143 -1.91 -10.12 23.50
C THR A 143 -3.30 -10.57 23.98
N SER A 144 -4.36 -9.97 23.45
CA SER A 144 -5.74 -10.37 23.81
C SER A 144 -6.04 -11.81 23.42
N MET A 145 -5.61 -12.25 22.24
CA MET A 145 -5.76 -13.65 21.82
C MET A 145 -5.04 -14.62 22.74
N ASP A 146 -3.82 -14.30 23.18
CA ASP A 146 -3.03 -15.13 24.10
C ASP A 146 -3.70 -15.24 25.48
N GLU A 147 -4.28 -14.15 25.97
CA GLU A 147 -5.06 -14.14 27.21
C GLU A 147 -6.30 -15.05 27.09
N TYR A 148 -7.10 -14.88 26.02
CA TYR A 148 -8.27 -15.75 25.77
C TYR A 148 -7.86 -17.22 25.62
N ASN A 149 -6.81 -17.51 24.89
CA ASN A 149 -6.31 -18.85 24.67
C ASN A 149 -5.87 -19.51 25.98
N THR A 150 -5.23 -18.75 26.86
CA THR A 150 -4.83 -19.21 28.19
C THR A 150 -6.05 -19.58 29.03
N VAL A 151 -7.09 -18.73 29.05
CA VAL A 151 -8.33 -19.01 29.77
C VAL A 151 -9.08 -20.22 29.17
N LEU A 152 -9.21 -20.29 27.86
CA LEU A 152 -9.91 -21.39 27.18
C LEU A 152 -9.19 -22.73 27.36
N LYS A 153 -7.83 -22.75 27.41
CA LYS A 153 -7.04 -23.95 27.62
C LYS A 153 -7.00 -24.38 29.10
N SER A 154 -6.91 -23.43 30.02
CA SER A 154 -6.85 -23.71 31.46
C SER A 154 -8.15 -24.33 31.98
N GLN A 155 -9.25 -23.96 31.37
CA GLN A 155 -10.53 -24.56 31.61
C GLN A 155 -10.73 -25.66 30.55
N ASN A 156 -10.45 -26.91 30.90
CA ASN A 156 -10.97 -28.06 30.18
C ASN A 156 -12.50 -28.14 30.37
N SER A 157 -13.14 -26.95 30.14
CA SER A 157 -14.41 -26.53 30.72
C SER A 157 -15.54 -27.41 30.29
N LEU A 158 -15.60 -27.77 29.01
CA LEU A 158 -16.70 -28.61 28.53
C LEU A 158 -16.62 -30.04 29.11
N ALA A 159 -15.42 -30.59 29.20
CA ALA A 159 -15.24 -31.93 29.79
C ALA A 159 -15.52 -31.91 31.29
N LEU A 160 -15.09 -30.86 32.00
CA LEU A 160 -15.36 -30.67 33.42
C LEU A 160 -16.85 -30.40 33.69
N LEU A 161 -17.48 -29.53 32.88
CA LEU A 161 -18.91 -29.25 32.97
C LEU A 161 -19.76 -30.52 32.71
N ASN A 162 -19.41 -31.28 31.68
CA ASN A 162 -20.08 -32.54 31.39
C ASN A 162 -19.92 -33.57 32.54
N LYS A 163 -18.76 -33.58 33.18
CA LYS A 163 -18.54 -34.43 34.36
C LYS A 163 -19.33 -33.92 35.57
N ALA A 164 -19.33 -32.60 35.80
CA ALA A 164 -20.01 -32.00 36.91
C ALA A 164 -21.53 -32.21 36.84
N ILE A 165 -22.16 -32.08 35.67
CA ILE A 165 -23.62 -32.36 35.55
C ILE A 165 -23.93 -33.85 35.76
N GLN A 166 -23.03 -34.76 35.36
CA GLN A 166 -23.23 -36.23 35.58
C GLN A 166 -23.07 -36.61 37.01
N THR A 167 -22.19 -35.95 37.77
CA THR A 167 -21.91 -36.25 39.18
C THR A 167 -22.78 -35.44 40.14
N GLY A 168 -23.60 -34.50 39.66
CA GLY A 168 -24.61 -33.78 40.41
C GLY A 168 -24.19 -32.52 41.19
N PRO A 169 -22.93 -32.01 41.14
CA PRO A 169 -22.55 -30.81 41.89
C PRO A 169 -23.09 -29.50 41.31
N ILE A 170 -23.55 -29.53 40.06
CA ILE A 170 -24.14 -28.34 39.39
C ILE A 170 -25.57 -28.66 38.91
N SER A 171 -26.41 -27.65 38.90
CA SER A 171 -27.76 -27.76 38.34
C SER A 171 -27.76 -27.69 36.83
N MET A 172 -28.83 -28.19 36.19
CA MET A 172 -29.01 -28.07 34.74
C MET A 172 -28.98 -26.61 34.26
N ILE A 173 -29.48 -25.69 35.03
CA ILE A 173 -29.51 -24.26 34.71
C ILE A 173 -28.07 -23.71 34.70
N GLU A 174 -27.29 -23.97 35.75
CA GLU A 174 -25.86 -23.58 35.81
C GLU A 174 -25.08 -24.16 34.68
N TYR A 175 -25.26 -25.45 34.36
CA TYR A 175 -24.63 -26.09 33.22
C TYR A 175 -24.90 -25.34 31.90
N PHE A 176 -26.17 -24.99 31.60
CA PHE A 176 -26.49 -24.28 30.37
C PHE A 176 -25.93 -22.86 30.35
N VAL A 177 -25.91 -22.15 31.47
CA VAL A 177 -25.29 -20.84 31.58
C VAL A 177 -23.79 -20.91 31.28
N ASP A 178 -23.10 -21.85 31.90
CA ASP A 178 -21.65 -22.01 31.74
C ASP A 178 -21.27 -22.47 30.33
N VAL A 179 -22.02 -23.40 29.74
CA VAL A 179 -21.85 -23.82 28.35
C VAL A 179 -22.07 -22.67 27.37
N THR A 180 -23.08 -21.85 27.59
CA THR A 180 -23.36 -20.69 26.75
C THR A 180 -22.23 -19.68 26.87
N THR A 181 -21.77 -19.40 28.08
CA THR A 181 -20.63 -18.49 28.33
C THR A 181 -19.35 -18.97 27.66
N PHE A 182 -19.09 -20.31 27.72
CA PHE A 182 -17.94 -20.91 27.03
C PHE A 182 -18.01 -20.72 25.51
N TYR A 183 -19.16 -21.01 24.89
CA TYR A 183 -19.31 -20.82 23.44
C TYR A 183 -19.23 -19.34 23.05
N GLN A 184 -19.74 -18.44 23.86
CA GLN A 184 -19.61 -17.00 23.62
C GLN A 184 -18.15 -16.52 23.70
N SER A 185 -17.39 -17.03 24.67
CA SER A 185 -15.94 -16.77 24.79
C SER A 185 -15.16 -17.31 23.59
N MET A 186 -15.51 -18.51 23.11
CA MET A 186 -14.90 -19.09 21.92
C MET A 186 -15.23 -18.29 20.66
N GLN A 187 -16.46 -17.80 20.53
CA GLN A 187 -16.86 -16.94 19.42
C GLN A 187 -16.10 -15.61 19.44
N ASN A 188 -15.93 -15.00 20.60
CA ASN A 188 -15.15 -13.78 20.76
C ASN A 188 -13.68 -14.01 20.38
N TYR A 189 -13.09 -15.15 20.78
CA TYR A 189 -11.74 -15.52 20.38
C TYR A 189 -11.60 -15.64 18.86
N MET A 190 -12.55 -16.30 18.19
CA MET A 190 -12.54 -16.43 16.73
C MET A 190 -12.68 -15.06 16.02
N GLN A 191 -13.45 -14.14 16.60
CA GLN A 191 -13.56 -12.77 16.07
C GLN A 191 -12.22 -12.03 16.20
N LEU A 192 -11.57 -12.09 17.36
CA LEU A 192 -10.24 -11.51 17.56
C LEU A 192 -9.20 -12.09 16.58
N GLN A 193 -9.23 -13.41 16.39
CA GLN A 193 -8.36 -14.07 15.42
C GLN A 193 -8.58 -13.59 13.99
N ASN A 194 -9.84 -13.43 13.58
CA ASN A 194 -10.17 -12.88 12.26
C ASN A 194 -9.70 -11.43 12.11
N GLU A 195 -9.88 -10.59 13.14
CA GLU A 195 -9.38 -9.21 13.12
C GLU A 195 -7.85 -9.15 13.06
N TYR A 196 -7.17 -9.98 13.84
CA TYR A 196 -5.72 -10.10 13.79
C TYR A 196 -5.23 -10.46 12.39
N GLN A 197 -5.82 -11.46 11.75
CA GLN A 197 -5.42 -11.87 10.40
C GLN A 197 -5.67 -10.77 9.35
N LYS A 198 -6.74 -9.98 9.48
CA LYS A 198 -6.99 -8.82 8.63
C LYS A 198 -5.92 -7.74 8.80
N VAL A 199 -5.55 -7.44 10.04
CA VAL A 199 -4.48 -6.47 10.34
C VAL A 199 -3.15 -6.96 9.81
N MET A 200 -2.82 -8.25 9.99
CA MET A 200 -1.62 -8.85 9.44
C MET A 200 -1.58 -8.79 7.91
N ALA A 201 -2.67 -9.07 7.22
CA ALA A 201 -2.76 -8.95 5.78
C ALA A 201 -2.53 -7.50 5.30
N GLN A 202 -3.00 -6.50 6.05
CA GLN A 202 -2.75 -5.10 5.75
C GLN A 202 -1.30 -4.70 6.04
N LEU A 203 -0.71 -5.22 7.11
CA LEU A 203 0.66 -4.94 7.51
C LEU A 203 1.67 -5.47 6.49
N TYR A 204 1.40 -6.66 5.94
CA TYR A 204 2.26 -7.33 4.97
C TYR A 204 1.88 -7.08 3.50
N LYS A 205 0.95 -6.16 3.23
CA LYS A 205 0.44 -5.89 1.86
C LYS A 205 1.52 -5.50 0.84
N TYR A 206 2.68 -5.03 1.31
CA TYR A 206 3.80 -4.64 0.45
C TYR A 206 4.85 -5.75 0.27
N LYS A 207 4.68 -6.89 0.97
CA LYS A 207 5.56 -8.05 0.87
C LYS A 207 5.04 -9.11 -0.10
N LEU A 208 3.76 -9.02 -0.45
CA LEU A 208 3.09 -9.89 -1.41
C LEU A 208 3.31 -9.37 -2.83
#